data_3c844d1e371537686dcf7116cec5e07f
#
_entry.id   3c844d1e371537686dcf7116cec5e07f
#
_cell.length_a   1.000
_cell.length_b   1.000
_cell.length_c   1.000
_cell.angle_alpha   90.00
_cell.angle_beta   90.00
_cell.angle_gamma   90.00
#
_symmetry.space_group_name_H-M   'P 1'
#
loop_
_entity.id
_entity.type
_entity.pdbx_description
1 polymer ?
#
loop_
_entity_poly.entity_id
_entity_poly.type
_entity_poly.pdbx_seq_one_letter_code
_entity_poly.pdbx_strand_id
1 'polypeptide(L)'
;MDPIRFVTHQGQRVLLLDFTASTPDQVAELSSRVPELITQEPKGSVLVVADFSGVKFNREIVEHIKIATAIDRPHIKRAAWVLTENLPKALYDSIRSFSAREIPVFDSREKALDYLVS
;
A
#
# COMPACT_ATOMS: atom_id res chain seq x y z
N MET A 1 -15.06 -1.77 -11.07
CA MET A 1 -14.35 -0.65 -10.44
C MET A 1 -12.86 -0.93 -10.44
N ASP A 2 -12.04 0.05 -10.82
CA ASP A 2 -10.60 -0.14 -10.86
C ASP A 2 -10.06 -0.39 -9.43
N PRO A 3 -9.27 -1.46 -9.21
CA PRO A 3 -8.69 -1.73 -7.90
C PRO A 3 -7.66 -0.68 -7.44
N ILE A 4 -7.11 0.09 -8.37
CA ILE A 4 -6.18 1.17 -8.04
C ILE A 4 -6.86 2.49 -8.42
N ARG A 5 -7.26 3.27 -7.42
CA ARG A 5 -8.03 4.48 -7.66
C ARG A 5 -7.89 5.49 -6.54
N PHE A 6 -8.10 6.76 -6.86
CA PHE A 6 -8.21 7.79 -5.84
C PHE A 6 -9.62 7.82 -5.28
N VAL A 7 -9.71 7.95 -3.96
CA VAL A 7 -10.97 8.16 -3.23
C VAL A 7 -10.85 9.41 -2.39
N THR A 8 -11.98 9.99 -2.01
CA THR A 8 -11.99 11.13 -1.11
C THR A 8 -12.46 10.68 0.27
N HIS A 9 -11.68 11.00 1.30
CA HIS A 9 -12.02 10.69 2.69
C HIS A 9 -11.85 11.94 3.54
N GLN A 10 -12.93 12.39 4.17
CA GLN A 10 -12.95 13.62 4.97
C GLN A 10 -12.35 14.81 4.20
N GLY A 11 -12.72 14.94 2.93
CA GLY A 11 -12.28 16.04 2.09
C GLY A 11 -10.86 15.92 1.54
N GLN A 12 -10.14 14.85 1.84
CA GLN A 12 -8.78 14.63 1.35
C GLN A 12 -8.72 13.48 0.34
N ARG A 13 -7.89 13.65 -0.66
CA ARG A 13 -7.69 12.66 -1.72
C ARG A 13 -6.71 11.60 -1.25
N VAL A 14 -7.11 10.33 -1.34
CA VAL A 14 -6.31 9.17 -0.92
C VAL A 14 -6.22 8.18 -2.08
N LEU A 15 -5.03 7.68 -2.36
CA LEU A 15 -4.86 6.58 -3.33
C LEU A 15 -5.16 5.27 -2.64
N LEU A 16 -6.21 4.59 -3.12
CA LEU A 16 -6.59 3.27 -2.62
C LEU A 16 -6.02 2.19 -3.53
N LEU A 17 -5.23 1.29 -2.95
CA LEU A 17 -4.71 0.10 -3.60
C LEU A 17 -5.50 -1.08 -3.05
N ASP A 18 -6.51 -1.51 -3.80
CA ASP A 18 -7.42 -2.58 -3.37
C ASP A 18 -6.89 -3.93 -3.83
N PHE A 19 -6.10 -4.57 -2.96
CA PHE A 19 -5.60 -5.93 -3.19
C PHE A 19 -6.47 -6.99 -2.52
N THR A 20 -7.67 -6.65 -2.06
CA THR A 20 -8.54 -7.56 -1.31
C THR A 20 -8.71 -8.89 -2.04
N ALA A 21 -8.40 -10.00 -1.33
CA ALA A 21 -8.52 -11.38 -1.84
C ALA A 21 -7.79 -11.64 -3.17
N SER A 22 -6.78 -10.83 -3.51
CA SER A 22 -6.01 -11.01 -4.73
C SER A 22 -5.09 -12.23 -4.65
N THR A 23 -4.92 -12.91 -5.78
CA THR A 23 -3.91 -13.96 -5.91
C THR A 23 -2.50 -13.34 -6.00
N PRO A 24 -1.42 -14.13 -5.79
CA PRO A 24 -0.07 -13.61 -5.96
C PRO A 24 0.18 -12.94 -7.31
N ASP A 25 -0.32 -13.52 -8.40
CA ASP A 25 -0.16 -12.94 -9.73
C ASP A 25 -0.89 -11.61 -9.87
N GLN A 26 -2.08 -11.50 -9.28
CA GLN A 26 -2.83 -10.25 -9.29
C GLN A 26 -2.12 -9.15 -8.48
N VAL A 27 -1.56 -9.50 -7.32
CA VAL A 27 -0.80 -8.54 -6.52
C VAL A 27 0.42 -8.05 -7.29
N ALA A 28 1.15 -8.95 -7.97
CA ALA A 28 2.31 -8.58 -8.77
C ALA A 28 1.93 -7.63 -9.90
N GLU A 29 0.85 -7.94 -10.64
CA GLU A 29 0.38 -7.09 -11.72
C GLU A 29 -0.05 -5.70 -11.24
N LEU A 30 -0.88 -5.65 -10.18
CA LEU A 30 -1.37 -4.39 -9.64
C LEU A 30 -0.21 -3.55 -9.06
N SER A 31 0.73 -4.19 -8.37
CA SER A 31 1.89 -3.50 -7.81
C SER A 31 2.75 -2.85 -8.88
N SER A 32 2.85 -3.46 -10.06
CA SER A 32 3.63 -2.90 -11.16
C SER A 32 3.00 -1.63 -11.76
N ARG A 33 1.70 -1.44 -11.57
CA ARG A 33 0.96 -0.27 -12.08
C ARG A 33 1.06 0.94 -11.14
N VAL A 34 1.32 0.70 -9.87
CA VAL A 34 1.29 1.75 -8.85
C VAL A 34 2.34 2.84 -9.09
N PRO A 35 3.62 2.52 -9.39
CA PRO A 35 4.61 3.55 -9.64
C PRO A 35 4.25 4.51 -10.78
N GLU A 36 3.58 4.02 -11.82
CA GLU A 36 3.16 4.86 -12.95
C GLU A 36 2.18 5.96 -12.52
N LEU A 37 1.33 5.66 -11.54
CA LEU A 37 0.38 6.63 -11.02
C LEU A 37 1.02 7.58 -10.01
N ILE A 38 1.79 7.04 -9.08
CA ILE A 38 2.36 7.81 -7.97
C ILE A 38 3.42 8.79 -8.46
N THR A 39 4.25 8.40 -9.43
CA THR A 39 5.33 9.26 -9.92
C THR A 39 4.83 10.47 -10.70
N GLN A 40 3.56 10.48 -11.11
CA GLN A 40 2.93 11.64 -11.75
C GLN A 40 2.49 12.70 -10.72
N GLU A 41 2.46 12.35 -9.44
CA GLU A 41 2.05 13.25 -8.38
C GLU A 41 3.24 14.03 -7.82
N PRO A 42 3.01 15.24 -7.27
CA PRO A 42 4.10 16.00 -6.65
C PRO A 42 4.75 15.22 -5.51
N LYS A 43 6.04 15.45 -5.29
CA LYS A 43 6.78 14.81 -4.20
C LYS A 43 6.16 15.16 -2.85
N GLY A 44 6.02 14.14 -1.99
CA GLY A 44 5.50 14.31 -0.63
C GLY A 44 4.02 14.64 -0.56
N SER A 45 3.24 14.37 -1.62
CA SER A 45 1.82 14.78 -1.68
C SER A 45 0.83 13.62 -1.52
N VAL A 46 1.26 12.38 -1.69
CA VAL A 46 0.33 11.25 -1.81
C VAL A 46 0.04 10.61 -0.45
N LEU A 47 -1.24 10.50 -0.13
CA LEU A 47 -1.74 9.64 0.94
C LEU A 47 -2.14 8.32 0.28
N VAL A 48 -1.59 7.19 0.77
CA VAL A 48 -1.86 5.89 0.15
C VAL A 48 -2.25 4.86 1.19
N VAL A 49 -3.28 4.07 0.89
CA VAL A 49 -3.68 2.91 1.67
C VAL A 49 -3.63 1.67 0.78
N ALA A 50 -2.94 0.64 1.24
CA ALA A 50 -2.91 -0.66 0.56
C ALA A 50 -3.73 -1.66 1.39
N ASP A 51 -4.83 -2.14 0.83
CA ASP A 51 -5.70 -3.09 1.50
C ASP A 51 -5.38 -4.50 1.04
N PHE A 52 -4.71 -5.25 1.90
CA PHE A 52 -4.31 -6.64 1.67
C PHE A 52 -5.23 -7.65 2.37
N SER A 53 -6.46 -7.25 2.70
CA SER A 53 -7.41 -8.17 3.34
C SER A 53 -7.59 -9.44 2.52
N GLY A 54 -7.39 -10.60 3.15
CA GLY A 54 -7.53 -11.90 2.49
C GLY A 54 -6.37 -12.29 1.57
N VAL A 55 -5.31 -11.51 1.52
CA VAL A 55 -4.12 -11.83 0.71
C VAL A 55 -3.18 -12.73 1.50
N LYS A 56 -2.71 -13.81 0.87
CA LYS A 56 -1.69 -14.68 1.45
C LYS A 56 -0.33 -14.22 0.96
N PHE A 57 0.53 -13.84 1.90
CA PHE A 57 1.85 -13.33 1.57
C PHE A 57 2.84 -14.46 1.32
N ASN A 58 3.69 -14.26 0.31
CA ASN A 58 4.84 -15.13 0.04
C ASN A 58 6.04 -14.25 -0.34
N ARG A 59 7.20 -14.87 -0.56
CA ARG A 59 8.42 -14.14 -0.87
C ARG A 59 8.30 -13.32 -2.16
N GLU A 60 7.66 -13.87 -3.16
CA GLU A 60 7.49 -13.21 -4.47
C GLU A 60 6.68 -11.93 -4.33
N ILE A 61 5.54 -11.99 -3.63
CA ILE A 61 4.72 -10.81 -3.38
C ILE A 61 5.52 -9.73 -2.64
N VAL A 62 6.26 -10.15 -1.61
CA VAL A 62 7.06 -9.23 -0.79
C VAL A 62 8.11 -8.50 -1.64
N GLU A 63 8.77 -9.20 -2.57
CA GLU A 63 9.74 -8.56 -3.47
C GLU A 63 9.08 -7.51 -4.37
N HIS A 64 7.91 -7.79 -4.92
CA HIS A 64 7.16 -6.81 -5.72
C HIS A 64 6.78 -5.59 -4.89
N ILE A 65 6.31 -5.79 -3.66
CA ILE A 65 5.95 -4.69 -2.76
C ILE A 65 7.17 -3.84 -2.44
N LYS A 66 8.32 -4.47 -2.17
CA LYS A 66 9.57 -3.75 -1.88
C LYS A 66 9.98 -2.83 -3.01
N ILE A 67 9.95 -3.32 -4.24
CA ILE A 67 10.32 -2.54 -5.42
C ILE A 67 9.37 -1.34 -5.58
N ALA A 68 8.07 -1.58 -5.50
CA ALA A 68 7.08 -0.52 -5.62
C ALA A 68 7.25 0.55 -4.53
N THR A 69 7.42 0.15 -3.27
CA THR A 69 7.58 1.11 -2.18
C THR A 69 8.84 1.95 -2.31
N ALA A 70 9.92 1.38 -2.84
CA ALA A 70 11.16 2.13 -3.05
C ALA A 70 10.97 3.22 -4.13
N ILE A 71 10.29 2.91 -5.22
CA ILE A 71 10.03 3.87 -6.30
C ILE A 71 9.07 4.96 -5.83
N ASP A 72 8.03 4.59 -5.09
CA ASP A 72 6.97 5.50 -4.67
C ASP A 72 7.36 6.44 -3.54
N ARG A 73 8.34 6.04 -2.75
CA ARG A 73 8.72 6.71 -1.51
C ARG A 73 8.85 8.23 -1.59
N PRO A 74 9.52 8.82 -2.61
CA PRO A 74 9.66 10.28 -2.66
C PRO A 74 8.33 11.03 -2.80
N HIS A 75 7.29 10.37 -3.28
CA HIS A 75 5.99 10.99 -3.56
C HIS A 75 5.00 10.80 -2.43
N ILE A 76 5.28 9.92 -1.46
CA ILE A 76 4.34 9.57 -0.40
C ILE A 76 4.48 10.50 0.80
N LYS A 77 3.35 11.09 1.20
CA LYS A 77 3.24 11.86 2.44
C LYS A 77 3.01 10.93 3.63
N ARG A 78 2.06 10.03 3.52
CA ARG A 78 1.76 9.00 4.52
C ARG A 78 1.27 7.74 3.82
N ALA A 79 1.57 6.59 4.42
CA ALA A 79 1.12 5.29 3.94
C ALA A 79 0.54 4.49 5.10
N ALA A 80 -0.45 3.66 4.81
CA ALA A 80 -1.04 2.74 5.78
C ALA A 80 -1.41 1.44 5.07
N TRP A 81 -1.37 0.33 5.80
CA TRP A 81 -1.76 -0.98 5.30
C TRP A 81 -2.95 -1.51 6.07
N VAL A 82 -3.81 -2.28 5.39
CA VAL A 82 -4.89 -3.04 6.00
C VAL A 82 -4.57 -4.51 5.83
N LEU A 83 -4.52 -5.25 6.95
CA LEU A 83 -4.24 -6.68 6.98
C LEU A 83 -5.25 -7.37 7.89
N THR A 84 -5.90 -8.41 7.38
CA THR A 84 -6.77 -9.29 8.17
C THR A 84 -6.09 -10.61 8.48
N GLU A 85 -5.05 -10.96 7.70
CA GLU A 85 -4.23 -12.15 7.92
C GLU A 85 -2.90 -11.73 8.55
N ASN A 86 -2.25 -12.65 9.25
CA ASN A 86 -0.95 -12.36 9.85
C ASN A 86 0.14 -12.29 8.78
N LEU A 87 0.79 -11.15 8.70
CA LEU A 87 2.02 -11.00 7.92
C LEU A 87 3.19 -11.44 8.81
N PRO A 88 3.97 -12.45 8.39
CA PRO A 88 5.14 -12.84 9.17
C PRO A 88 6.06 -11.65 9.44
N LYS A 89 6.51 -11.53 10.69
CA LYS A 89 7.34 -10.40 11.13
C LYS A 89 8.58 -10.21 10.28
N ALA A 90 9.24 -11.31 9.91
CA ALA A 90 10.44 -11.23 9.09
C ALA A 90 10.18 -10.59 7.72
N LEU A 91 9.02 -10.86 7.11
CA LEU A 91 8.64 -10.26 5.83
C LEU A 91 8.30 -8.78 5.99
N TYR A 92 7.59 -8.43 7.06
CA TYR A 92 7.28 -7.04 7.36
C TYR A 92 8.56 -6.23 7.60
N ASP A 93 9.48 -6.76 8.41
CA ASP A 93 10.75 -6.10 8.70
C ASP A 93 11.59 -5.90 7.44
N SER A 94 11.55 -6.86 6.52
CA SER A 94 12.24 -6.75 5.23
C SER A 94 11.71 -5.58 4.40
N ILE A 95 10.39 -5.42 4.33
CA ILE A 95 9.77 -4.32 3.60
C ILE A 95 10.10 -2.99 4.26
N ARG A 96 9.98 -2.91 5.58
CA ARG A 96 10.26 -1.71 6.34
C ARG A 96 11.71 -1.24 6.16
N SER A 97 12.66 -2.16 6.25
CA SER A 97 14.08 -1.86 6.05
C SER A 97 14.35 -1.33 4.65
N PHE A 98 13.72 -1.93 3.65
CA PHE A 98 13.93 -1.55 2.26
C PHE A 98 13.31 -0.18 1.94
N SER A 99 12.12 0.09 2.45
CA SER A 99 11.43 1.36 2.24
C SER A 99 11.97 2.50 3.13
N ALA A 100 12.75 2.17 4.16
CA ALA A 100 13.27 3.08 5.18
C ALA A 100 12.16 3.86 5.88
N ARG A 101 10.99 3.26 6.05
CA ARG A 101 9.80 3.91 6.62
C ARG A 101 8.97 2.88 7.36
N GLU A 102 8.44 3.26 8.52
CA GLU A 102 7.42 2.46 9.18
C GLU A 102 6.09 2.65 8.46
N ILE A 103 5.38 1.55 8.26
CA ILE A 103 4.06 1.55 7.64
C ILE A 103 3.07 1.03 8.67
N PRO A 104 2.22 1.89 9.27
CA PRO A 104 1.22 1.43 10.23
C PRO A 104 0.27 0.43 9.59
N VAL A 105 -0.10 -0.60 10.37
CA VAL A 105 -1.00 -1.67 9.94
C VAL A 105 -2.29 -1.58 10.73
N PHE A 106 -3.41 -1.67 10.04
CA PHE A 106 -4.75 -1.59 10.64
C PHE A 106 -5.56 -2.83 10.27
N ASP A 107 -6.56 -3.13 11.06
CA ASP A 107 -7.46 -4.27 10.83
C ASP A 107 -8.70 -3.89 10.00
N SER A 108 -8.87 -2.62 9.67
CA SER A 108 -9.96 -2.16 8.82
C SER A 108 -9.52 -1.00 7.93
N ARG A 109 -10.16 -0.91 6.76
CA ARG A 109 -9.91 0.17 5.81
C ARG A 109 -10.26 1.53 6.40
N GLU A 110 -11.37 1.61 7.16
CA GLU A 110 -11.80 2.85 7.77
C GLU A 110 -10.77 3.42 8.74
N LYS A 111 -10.21 2.56 9.61
CA LYS A 111 -9.16 2.99 10.55
C LYS A 111 -7.93 3.49 9.83
N ALA A 112 -7.53 2.82 8.74
CA ALA A 112 -6.40 3.25 7.94
C ALA A 112 -6.63 4.60 7.29
N LEU A 113 -7.82 4.80 6.70
CA LEU A 113 -8.19 6.08 6.09
C LEU A 113 -8.22 7.22 7.11
N ASP A 114 -8.78 6.98 8.29
CA ASP A 114 -8.81 7.98 9.36
C ASP A 114 -7.41 8.41 9.78
N TYR A 115 -6.50 7.44 9.89
CA TYR A 115 -5.10 7.74 10.20
C TYR A 115 -4.46 8.65 9.15
N LEU A 116 -4.70 8.34 7.87
CA LEU A 116 -4.05 9.08 6.78
C LEU A 116 -4.43 10.55 6.74
N VAL A 117 -5.65 10.88 7.14
CA VAL A 117 -6.19 12.24 7.08
C VAL A 117 -6.15 12.96 8.44
N SER A 118 -5.64 12.31 9.46
CA SER A 118 -5.58 12.88 10.81
C SER A 118 -4.51 13.99 10.92
#